data_d0b13d478abceb3e8a18f6fe4570e3c7
#
_entry.id   d0b13d478abceb3e8a18f6fe4570e3c7
#
_cell.length_a   1.000
_cell.length_b   1.000
_cell.length_c   1.000
_cell.angle_alpha   90.00
_cell.angle_beta   90.00
_cell.angle_gamma   90.00
#
_symmetry.space_group_name_H-M   'P 1'
#
loop_
_entity.id
_entity.type
_entity.pdbx_description
1 polymer ?
#
loop_
_entity_poly.entity_id
_entity_poly.type
_entity_poly.pdbx_seq_one_letter_code
_entity_poly.pdbx_strand_id
1 'polypeptide(L)'
;MLKKISIFIFLVSILSSCSGTGSKIKPSITSSNNGSTVLYFTREGGFLAGGILAKIEVDGREIAKLGTKENITHNVSSNYKVKISGAGISGLGIGKDTAAGLDDGKNHFYIISVKQGLFSMGFKINETTESGFKQSQ
;
A
#
# COMPACT_ATOMS: atom_id res chain seq x y z
N MET A 1 -33.89 8.81 25.79
CA MET A 1 -33.70 8.64 24.34
C MET A 1 -32.37 9.19 23.83
N LEU A 2 -31.93 10.38 24.18
CA LEU A 2 -30.70 10.99 23.74
C LEU A 2 -29.40 10.19 24.09
N LYS A 3 -29.32 9.55 25.25
CA LYS A 3 -28.17 8.72 25.66
C LYS A 3 -27.98 7.48 24.80
N LYS A 4 -29.04 6.86 24.29
CA LYS A 4 -28.96 5.68 23.44
C LYS A 4 -28.50 6.01 22.00
N ILE A 5 -28.89 7.17 21.51
CA ILE A 5 -28.48 7.67 20.19
C ILE A 5 -26.99 8.00 20.18
N SER A 6 -26.47 8.60 21.27
CA SER A 6 -25.05 8.96 21.39
C SER A 6 -24.12 7.72 21.37
N ILE A 7 -24.53 6.62 22.00
CA ILE A 7 -23.77 5.36 22.01
C ILE A 7 -23.77 4.72 20.61
N PHE A 8 -24.88 4.81 19.89
CA PHE A 8 -24.98 4.25 18.54
C PHE A 8 -24.10 4.99 17.53
N ILE A 9 -24.03 6.32 17.62
CA ILE A 9 -23.16 7.16 16.78
C ILE A 9 -21.68 6.88 17.08
N PHE A 10 -21.32 6.63 18.34
CA PHE A 10 -19.95 6.30 18.72
C PHE A 10 -19.52 4.91 18.22
N LEU A 11 -20.44 3.94 18.20
CA LEU A 11 -20.17 2.59 17.68
C LEU A 11 -19.96 2.55 16.17
N VAL A 12 -20.69 3.40 15.42
CA VAL A 12 -20.55 3.49 13.95
C VAL A 12 -19.21 4.12 13.53
N SER A 13 -18.66 5.02 14.33
CA SER A 13 -17.38 5.67 14.04
C SER A 13 -16.16 4.76 14.22
N ILE A 14 -16.29 3.64 14.93
CA ILE A 14 -15.19 2.67 15.13
C ILE A 14 -15.03 1.73 13.92
N LEU A 15 -16.07 1.56 13.10
CA LEU A 15 -16.03 0.67 11.92
C LEU A 15 -15.30 1.26 10.70
N SER A 16 -14.97 2.54 10.71
CA SER A 16 -14.27 3.21 9.60
C SER A 16 -12.74 3.21 9.71
N SER A 17 -12.15 2.61 10.76
CA SER A 17 -10.71 2.70 11.04
C SER A 17 -9.83 1.66 10.37
N CYS A 18 -10.38 0.74 9.56
CA CYS A 18 -9.63 -0.34 8.92
C CYS A 18 -9.33 -0.14 7.43
N SER A 19 -9.74 0.98 6.84
CA SER A 19 -9.37 1.31 5.46
C SER A 19 -8.13 2.17 5.42
N GLY A 20 -7.20 1.86 4.50
CA GLY A 20 -6.06 2.69 4.21
C GLY A 20 -6.43 3.93 3.39
N THR A 21 -5.43 4.66 2.92
CA THR A 21 -5.59 5.83 2.04
C THR A 21 -5.61 5.45 0.56
N GLY A 22 -5.43 4.16 0.23
CA GLY A 22 -5.51 3.64 -1.12
C GLY A 22 -6.93 3.41 -1.61
N SER A 23 -7.06 3.01 -2.86
CA SER A 23 -8.32 2.68 -3.51
C SER A 23 -8.47 1.16 -3.68
N LYS A 24 -9.66 0.63 -3.48
CA LYS A 24 -10.01 -0.75 -3.84
C LYS A 24 -10.43 -0.89 -5.31
N ILE A 25 -10.59 0.24 -6.01
CA ILE A 25 -10.87 0.24 -7.44
C ILE A 25 -9.56 -0.01 -8.18
N LYS A 26 -9.56 -0.94 -9.13
CA LYS A 26 -8.39 -1.24 -9.96
C LYS A 26 -7.97 0.01 -10.73
N PRO A 27 -6.69 0.40 -10.68
CA PRO A 27 -6.23 1.59 -11.38
C PRO A 27 -6.30 1.40 -12.90
N SER A 28 -6.65 2.47 -13.61
CA SER A 28 -6.48 2.52 -15.05
C SER A 28 -4.99 2.63 -15.37
N ILE A 29 -4.45 1.63 -16.05
CA ILE A 29 -3.06 1.64 -16.48
C ILE A 29 -3.02 2.26 -17.88
N THR A 30 -2.44 3.44 -17.96
CA THR A 30 -2.19 4.14 -19.22
C THR A 30 -0.73 3.98 -19.62
N SER A 31 -0.48 3.84 -20.92
CA SER A 31 0.90 3.91 -21.42
C SER A 31 1.51 5.26 -21.00
N SER A 32 2.75 5.27 -20.52
CA SER A 32 3.43 6.52 -20.16
C SER A 32 3.85 7.27 -21.44
N ASN A 33 2.88 7.86 -22.10
CA ASN A 33 3.09 8.54 -23.40
C ASN A 33 3.81 9.89 -23.27
N ASN A 34 3.99 10.39 -22.04
CA ASN A 34 4.55 11.72 -21.79
C ASN A 34 5.95 11.70 -21.16
N GLY A 35 6.63 10.53 -21.18
CA GLY A 35 7.97 10.40 -20.61
C GLY A 35 8.05 10.47 -19.09
N SER A 36 6.91 10.43 -18.40
CA SER A 36 6.88 10.37 -16.94
C SER A 36 6.96 8.93 -16.45
N THR A 37 7.74 8.70 -15.41
CA THR A 37 7.77 7.40 -14.73
C THR A 37 6.62 7.32 -13.73
N VAL A 38 5.82 6.26 -13.83
CA VAL A 38 4.65 6.05 -12.98
C VAL A 38 4.81 4.75 -12.19
N LEU A 39 4.68 4.86 -10.87
CA LEU A 39 4.73 3.74 -9.94
C LEU A 39 3.30 3.30 -9.61
N TYR A 40 3.03 2.03 -9.79
CA TYR A 40 1.76 1.39 -9.41
C TYR A 40 2.02 0.45 -8.25
N PHE A 41 1.29 0.62 -7.16
CA PHE A 41 1.39 -0.23 -5.99
C PHE A 41 0.05 -0.93 -5.73
N THR A 42 0.10 -2.21 -5.43
CA THR A 42 -1.05 -2.96 -4.90
C THR A 42 -0.61 -3.74 -3.67
N ARG A 43 -1.49 -3.87 -2.70
CA ARG A 43 -1.30 -4.77 -1.57
C ARG A 43 -2.14 -6.02 -1.76
N GLU A 44 -1.48 -7.16 -1.75
CA GLU A 44 -2.16 -8.46 -1.82
C GLU A 44 -3.16 -8.65 -0.69
N GLY A 45 -4.20 -9.42 -0.98
CA GLY A 45 -5.11 -9.93 0.03
C GLY A 45 -4.43 -11.00 0.87
N GLY A 46 -4.96 -11.25 2.05
CA GLY A 46 -4.50 -12.30 2.94
C GLY A 46 -4.96 -12.07 4.36
N PHE A 47 -5.00 -13.13 5.13
CA PHE A 47 -5.41 -13.07 6.53
C PHE A 47 -4.32 -12.46 7.42
N LEU A 48 -3.05 -12.70 7.08
CA LEU A 48 -1.92 -12.22 7.86
C LEU A 48 -1.78 -10.71 7.77
N ALA A 49 -1.63 -10.06 8.91
CA ALA A 49 -1.47 -8.60 9.04
C ALA A 49 -2.58 -7.77 8.36
N GLY A 50 -3.77 -8.33 8.16
CA GLY A 50 -4.89 -7.63 7.52
C GLY A 50 -5.31 -6.34 8.24
N GLY A 51 -5.14 -6.27 9.55
CA GLY A 51 -5.39 -5.08 10.36
C GLY A 51 -4.26 -4.06 10.41
N ILE A 52 -3.09 -4.36 9.81
CA ILE A 52 -1.93 -3.47 9.81
C ILE A 52 -1.80 -2.84 8.42
N LEU A 53 -1.83 -1.52 8.34
CA LEU A 53 -1.65 -0.81 7.09
C LEU A 53 -0.18 -0.83 6.65
N ALA A 54 0.06 -1.02 5.36
CA ALA A 54 1.38 -0.91 4.75
C ALA A 54 1.64 0.56 4.40
N LYS A 55 2.54 1.21 5.12
CA LYS A 55 2.98 2.57 4.83
C LYS A 55 3.99 2.54 3.69
N ILE A 56 3.72 3.31 2.64
CA ILE A 56 4.59 3.49 1.48
C ILE A 56 5.25 4.85 1.56
N GLU A 57 6.57 4.86 1.52
CA GLU A 57 7.38 6.07 1.41
C GLU A 57 8.18 6.04 0.11
N VAL A 58 8.16 7.13 -0.64
CA VAL A 58 9.02 7.36 -1.81
C VAL A 58 9.97 8.50 -1.47
N ASP A 59 11.27 8.23 -1.55
CA ASP A 59 12.34 9.17 -1.20
C ASP A 59 12.18 9.81 0.19
N GLY A 60 11.74 8.98 1.16
CA GLY A 60 11.52 9.39 2.55
C GLY A 60 10.19 10.11 2.81
N ARG A 61 9.37 10.33 1.79
CA ARG A 61 8.04 10.96 1.92
C ARG A 61 6.95 9.90 1.88
N GLU A 62 6.07 9.90 2.87
CA GLU A 62 4.88 9.05 2.86
C GLU A 62 3.93 9.47 1.74
N ILE A 63 3.56 8.51 0.89
CA ILE A 63 2.59 8.71 -0.20
C ILE A 63 1.25 8.03 0.06
N ALA A 64 1.24 6.94 0.82
CA ALA A 64 0.02 6.21 1.15
C ALA A 64 0.21 5.26 2.34
N LYS A 65 -0.92 4.80 2.88
CA LYS A 65 -1.05 3.65 3.77
C LYS A 65 -2.06 2.70 3.15
N LEU A 66 -1.61 1.54 2.68
CA LEU A 66 -2.49 0.59 2.00
C LEU A 66 -3.02 -0.49 2.96
N GLY A 67 -4.34 -0.62 2.98
CA GLY A 67 -5.03 -1.79 3.48
C GLY A 67 -5.01 -2.93 2.46
N THR A 68 -5.56 -4.08 2.86
CA THR A 68 -5.69 -5.27 2.01
C THR A 68 -6.47 -4.95 0.73
N LYS A 69 -5.95 -5.35 -0.42
CA LYS A 69 -6.53 -5.11 -1.76
C LYS A 69 -6.66 -3.64 -2.15
N GLU A 70 -5.92 -2.75 -1.51
CA GLU A 70 -5.86 -1.35 -1.90
C GLU A 70 -4.70 -1.08 -2.86
N ASN A 71 -4.89 -0.08 -3.71
CA ASN A 71 -3.95 0.34 -4.74
C ASN A 71 -3.67 1.84 -4.64
N ILE A 72 -2.51 2.26 -5.12
CA ILE A 72 -2.18 3.66 -5.38
C ILE A 72 -1.25 3.80 -6.57
N THR A 73 -1.30 4.93 -7.23
CA THR A 73 -0.35 5.33 -8.27
C THR A 73 0.41 6.57 -7.82
N HIS A 74 1.67 6.67 -8.22
CA HIS A 74 2.53 7.81 -7.89
C HIS A 74 3.48 8.13 -9.04
N ASN A 75 3.55 9.40 -9.42
CA ASN A 75 4.48 9.86 -10.45
C ASN A 75 5.80 10.26 -9.81
N VAL A 76 6.91 9.91 -10.46
CA VAL A 76 8.25 10.36 -10.08
C VAL A 76 8.90 11.09 -11.23
N SER A 77 9.82 12.00 -10.91
CA SER A 77 10.58 12.83 -11.86
C SER A 77 12.09 12.72 -11.64
N SER A 78 12.53 11.70 -10.93
CA SER A 78 13.93 11.37 -10.65
C SER A 78 14.04 9.90 -10.28
N ASN A 79 15.27 9.38 -10.24
CA ASN A 79 15.51 8.06 -9.65
C ASN A 79 14.99 8.03 -8.22
N TYR A 80 14.41 6.92 -7.82
CA TYR A 80 13.64 6.84 -6.59
C TYR A 80 14.00 5.63 -5.71
N LYS A 81 13.70 5.76 -4.44
CA LYS A 81 13.76 4.67 -3.46
C LYS A 81 12.41 4.54 -2.77
N VAL A 82 11.86 3.34 -2.81
CA VAL A 82 10.61 2.99 -2.11
C VAL A 82 10.95 2.28 -0.81
N LYS A 83 10.25 2.62 0.26
CA LYS A 83 10.30 1.89 1.53
C LYS A 83 8.89 1.52 1.95
N ILE A 84 8.69 0.25 2.32
CA ILE A 84 7.46 -0.27 2.89
C ILE A 84 7.68 -0.61 4.36
N SER A 85 6.76 -0.18 5.21
CA SER A 85 6.79 -0.45 6.65
C SER A 85 5.37 -0.57 7.21
N GLY A 86 5.24 -1.10 8.43
CA GLY A 86 3.97 -1.08 9.13
C GLY A 86 3.61 0.33 9.60
N ALA A 87 2.34 0.72 9.45
CA ALA A 87 1.85 2.01 9.89
C ALA A 87 1.37 1.97 11.35
N GLY A 88 1.62 3.08 12.07
CA GLY A 88 1.15 3.27 13.43
C GLY A 88 1.77 2.31 14.46
N ILE A 89 1.20 2.29 15.66
CA ILE A 89 1.68 1.46 16.77
C ILE A 89 1.54 -0.03 16.45
N SER A 90 0.46 -0.43 15.80
CA SER A 90 0.23 -1.82 15.38
C SER A 90 1.24 -2.31 14.33
N GLY A 91 1.90 -1.40 13.63
CA GLY A 91 2.98 -1.71 12.68
C GLY A 91 4.38 -1.80 13.30
N LEU A 92 4.53 -1.49 14.59
CA LEU A 92 5.80 -1.64 15.29
C LEU A 92 6.19 -3.12 15.37
N GLY A 93 7.42 -3.43 15.04
CA GLY A 93 7.93 -4.80 15.01
C GLY A 93 7.67 -5.56 13.69
N ILE A 94 6.90 -4.96 12.76
CA ILE A 94 6.76 -5.50 11.39
C ILE A 94 8.01 -5.15 10.59
N GLY A 95 8.61 -6.15 9.97
CA GLY A 95 9.80 -5.99 9.13
C GLY A 95 9.52 -5.06 7.94
N LYS A 96 10.52 -4.25 7.61
CA LYS A 96 10.50 -3.29 6.48
C LYS A 96 11.13 -3.91 5.25
N ASP A 97 10.80 -3.38 4.07
CA ASP A 97 11.49 -3.71 2.84
C ASP A 97 11.66 -2.47 1.95
N THR A 98 12.61 -2.54 1.03
CA THR A 98 12.93 -1.42 0.13
C THR A 98 13.13 -1.90 -1.29
N ALA A 99 12.76 -1.03 -2.25
CA ALA A 99 13.08 -1.16 -3.65
C ALA A 99 13.63 0.16 -4.18
N ALA A 100 14.41 0.13 -5.23
CA ALA A 100 14.90 1.34 -5.90
C ALA A 100 14.71 1.18 -7.40
N GLY A 101 14.48 2.29 -8.10
CA GLY A 101 14.28 2.30 -9.53
C GLY A 101 14.78 3.58 -10.18
N LEU A 102 14.75 3.56 -11.51
CA LEU A 102 15.19 4.67 -12.34
C LEU A 102 13.98 5.45 -12.86
N ASP A 103 14.17 6.74 -13.05
CA ASP A 103 13.25 7.58 -13.82
C ASP A 103 13.50 7.37 -15.32
N ASP A 104 12.91 6.31 -15.87
CA ASP A 104 13.12 5.85 -17.25
C ASP A 104 11.91 6.12 -18.17
N GLY A 105 10.93 6.86 -17.69
CA GLY A 105 9.73 7.20 -18.45
C GLY A 105 8.75 6.04 -18.62
N LYS A 106 8.87 4.96 -17.84
CA LYS A 106 8.02 3.77 -17.93
C LYS A 106 7.12 3.61 -16.71
N ASN A 107 6.19 2.67 -16.84
CA ASN A 107 5.38 2.20 -15.74
C ASN A 107 6.12 1.10 -14.97
N HIS A 108 6.21 1.24 -13.67
CA HIS A 108 6.75 0.23 -12.75
C HIS A 108 5.63 -0.28 -11.84
N PHE A 109 5.57 -1.58 -11.65
CA PHE A 109 4.50 -2.25 -10.92
C PHE A 109 5.06 -2.99 -9.71
N TYR A 110 4.49 -2.70 -8.54
CA TYR A 110 4.93 -3.25 -7.28
C TYR A 110 3.79 -3.96 -6.55
N ILE A 111 4.07 -5.18 -6.10
CA ILE A 111 3.18 -5.94 -5.24
C ILE A 111 3.75 -5.89 -3.83
N ILE A 112 2.90 -5.50 -2.87
CA ILE A 112 3.21 -5.52 -1.45
C ILE A 112 2.56 -6.75 -0.85
N SER A 113 3.37 -7.63 -0.28
CA SER A 113 2.95 -8.87 0.38
C SER A 113 3.43 -8.91 1.82
N VAL A 114 2.88 -9.83 2.59
CA VAL A 114 3.33 -10.12 3.95
C VAL A 114 4.05 -11.45 3.95
N LYS A 115 5.27 -11.46 4.47
CA LYS A 115 6.02 -12.69 4.76
C LYS A 115 6.00 -12.97 6.25
N GLN A 116 5.68 -14.20 6.61
CA GLN A 116 5.77 -14.71 7.95
C GLN A 116 6.95 -15.66 8.08
N GLY A 117 7.84 -15.37 9.01
CA GLY A 117 8.86 -16.31 9.49
C GLY A 117 8.42 -17.02 10.75
N LEU A 118 9.30 -17.84 11.34
CA LEU A 118 9.01 -18.60 12.56
C LEU A 118 8.67 -17.69 13.77
N PHE A 119 9.36 -16.55 13.87
CA PHE A 119 9.25 -15.60 15.00
C PHE A 119 9.10 -14.14 14.56
N SER A 120 8.88 -13.91 13.25
CA SER A 120 8.82 -12.55 12.71
C SER A 120 7.81 -12.46 11.58
N MET A 121 7.30 -11.26 11.38
CA MET A 121 6.43 -10.90 10.26
C MET A 121 7.01 -9.67 9.59
N GLY A 122 6.94 -9.57 8.28
CA GLY A 122 7.45 -8.43 7.54
C GLY A 122 6.70 -8.16 6.26
N PHE A 123 6.68 -6.89 5.86
CA PHE A 123 6.27 -6.52 4.52
C PHE A 123 7.39 -6.83 3.52
N LYS A 124 6.99 -7.20 2.32
CA LYS A 124 7.85 -7.37 1.15
C LYS A 124 7.29 -6.55 0.00
N ILE A 125 8.20 -5.91 -0.74
CA ILE A 125 7.91 -5.24 -2.01
C ILE A 125 8.59 -6.00 -3.14
N ASN A 126 7.81 -6.38 -4.15
CA ASN A 126 8.32 -7.08 -5.32
C ASN A 126 7.89 -6.31 -6.58
N GLU A 127 8.85 -5.97 -7.41
CA GLU A 127 8.55 -5.47 -8.75
C GLU A 127 8.03 -6.61 -9.63
N THR A 128 7.07 -6.31 -10.48
CA THR A 128 6.42 -7.30 -11.35
C THR A 128 6.09 -6.68 -12.71
N THR A 129 5.56 -7.49 -13.60
CA THR A 129 5.00 -7.02 -14.87
C THR A 129 3.59 -6.46 -14.69
N GLU A 130 3.10 -5.71 -15.68
CA GLU A 130 1.71 -5.25 -15.71
C GLU A 130 0.71 -6.41 -15.56
N SER A 131 0.98 -7.53 -16.24
CA SER A 131 0.17 -8.75 -16.15
C SER A 131 0.15 -9.33 -14.73
N GLY A 132 1.31 -9.46 -14.09
CA GLY A 132 1.43 -9.93 -12.71
C GLY A 132 0.72 -9.00 -11.72
N PHE A 133 0.83 -7.68 -11.91
CA PHE A 133 0.13 -6.69 -11.12
C PHE A 133 -1.40 -6.83 -11.22
N LYS A 134 -1.94 -6.97 -12.44
CA LYS A 134 -3.37 -7.16 -12.66
C LYS A 134 -3.93 -8.44 -12.02
N GLN A 135 -3.13 -9.50 -11.94
CA GLN A 135 -3.51 -10.75 -11.31
C GLN A 135 -3.53 -10.67 -9.76
N SER A 136 -2.73 -9.78 -9.19
CA SER A 136 -2.62 -9.62 -7.73
C SER A 136 -3.71 -8.73 -7.09
N GLN A 137 -4.50 -8.06 -7.90
CA GLN A 137 -5.56 -7.14 -7.48
C GLN A 137 -6.88 -7.84 -7.05
#